data_4ab7003f0bc051560c48c46c113f2ab3
#
_entry.id   4ab7003f0bc051560c48c46c113f2ab3
#
_cell.length_a   1.000
_cell.length_b   1.000
_cell.length_c   1.000
_cell.angle_alpha   90.00
_cell.angle_beta   90.00
_cell.angle_gamma   90.00
#
_symmetry.space_group_name_H-M   'P 1'
#
loop_
_entity.id
_entity.type
_entity.pdbx_description
1 polymer ?
#
loop_
_entity_poly.entity_id
_entity_poly.type
_entity_poly.pdbx_seq_one_letter_code
_entity_poly.pdbx_strand_id
1 'polypeptide(L)'
;MTTMVQCDMLGNFPSWSSLPDLGLYMDQVMTLMERLFCGMPGMGAITKSMVNNYVKAGLIRRPSGKKYDRDQLAQLIMITVLKQALTMEEIAKVLNLLCKDGTENGYMRFCETVLSCEGCRHEQDAVQAAILAAVCVMRAKACLASF
;
A
#
# COMPACT_ATOMS: atom_id res chain seq x y z
N MET A 1 7.93 -21.98 23.28
CA MET A 1 6.67 -21.75 22.56
C MET A 1 6.90 -20.71 21.48
N THR A 2 6.92 -21.16 20.26
CA THR A 2 7.06 -20.25 19.11
C THR A 2 5.70 -19.60 18.86
N THR A 3 5.56 -18.35 19.21
CA THR A 3 4.41 -17.57 18.79
C THR A 3 4.52 -17.42 17.27
N MET A 4 3.70 -18.15 16.52
CA MET A 4 3.58 -17.92 15.10
C MET A 4 3.02 -16.51 14.92
N VAL A 5 3.87 -15.56 14.60
CA VAL A 5 3.40 -14.31 14.04
C VAL A 5 2.93 -14.66 12.64
N GLN A 6 1.64 -14.90 12.52
CA GLN A 6 1.00 -15.07 11.22
C GLN A 6 1.16 -13.77 10.46
N CYS A 7 2.09 -13.76 9.53
CA CYS A 7 2.26 -12.66 8.57
C CYS A 7 1.24 -12.81 7.41
N ASP A 8 0.08 -13.42 7.70
CA ASP A 8 -1.00 -13.58 6.72
C ASP A 8 -1.75 -12.27 6.44
N MET A 9 -1.30 -11.19 7.07
CA MET A 9 -1.99 -9.91 7.01
C MET A 9 -1.84 -9.22 5.65
N LEU A 10 -0.72 -9.47 4.96
CA LEU A 10 -0.50 -8.92 3.62
C LEU A 10 -1.30 -9.66 2.54
N GLY A 11 -1.75 -10.89 2.80
CA GLY A 11 -2.57 -11.67 1.88
C GLY A 11 -4.05 -11.30 1.83
N ASN A 12 -4.49 -10.39 2.71
CA ASN A 12 -5.90 -10.04 2.87
C ASN A 12 -6.31 -8.75 2.17
N PHE A 13 -5.51 -8.25 1.23
CA PHE A 13 -5.94 -7.11 0.43
C PHE A 13 -7.12 -7.52 -0.47
N PRO A 14 -8.18 -6.70 -0.53
CA PRO A 14 -9.33 -7.02 -1.36
C PRO A 14 -8.92 -7.07 -2.84
N SER A 15 -9.55 -7.95 -3.60
CA SER A 15 -9.41 -7.94 -5.05
C SER A 15 -9.99 -6.63 -5.61
N TRP A 16 -9.61 -6.29 -6.83
CA TRP A 16 -10.15 -5.09 -7.48
C TRP A 16 -11.68 -5.07 -7.49
N SER A 17 -12.30 -6.19 -7.84
CA SER A 17 -13.75 -6.31 -7.89
C SER A 17 -14.43 -6.22 -6.51
N SER A 18 -13.70 -6.51 -5.44
CA SER A 18 -14.19 -6.40 -4.05
C SER A 18 -14.10 -4.99 -3.50
N LEU A 19 -13.33 -4.11 -4.14
CA LEU A 19 -13.29 -2.71 -3.75
C LEU A 19 -14.62 -2.05 -4.09
N PRO A 20 -15.19 -1.20 -3.20
CA PRO A 20 -16.42 -0.48 -3.49
C PRO A 20 -16.28 0.39 -4.73
N ASP A 21 -17.20 0.26 -5.67
CA ASP A 21 -17.26 1.10 -6.87
C ASP A 21 -18.24 2.29 -6.69
N LEU A 22 -19.06 2.23 -5.67
CA LEU A 22 -19.86 3.36 -5.21
C LEU A 22 -18.93 4.32 -4.46
N GLY A 23 -18.93 5.59 -4.81
CA GLY A 23 -18.08 6.55 -4.15
C GLY A 23 -18.23 6.55 -2.62
N LEU A 24 -17.11 6.57 -1.90
CA LEU A 24 -17.08 6.61 -0.45
C LEU A 24 -16.71 8.00 0.06
N TYR A 25 -17.38 8.45 1.10
CA TYR A 25 -16.97 9.65 1.83
C TYR A 25 -15.76 9.37 2.71
N MET A 26 -15.05 10.41 3.12
CA MET A 26 -13.81 10.31 3.90
C MET A 26 -13.96 9.40 5.12
N ASP A 27 -15.04 9.49 5.87
CA ASP A 27 -15.24 8.66 7.07
C ASP A 27 -15.34 7.17 6.73
N GLN A 28 -15.98 6.85 5.61
CA GLN A 28 -16.06 5.47 5.11
C GLN A 28 -14.71 4.97 4.60
N VAL A 29 -13.94 5.84 3.96
CA VAL A 29 -12.57 5.54 3.53
C VAL A 29 -11.70 5.21 4.75
N MET A 30 -11.78 6.02 5.81
CA MET A 30 -11.03 5.79 7.04
C MET A 30 -11.39 4.44 7.68
N THR A 31 -12.67 4.11 7.73
CA THR A 31 -13.14 2.82 8.26
C THR A 31 -12.59 1.64 7.44
N LEU A 32 -12.62 1.75 6.12
CA LEU A 32 -12.08 0.72 5.23
C LEU A 32 -10.59 0.52 5.45
N MET A 33 -9.84 1.61 5.49
CA MET A 33 -8.38 1.56 5.67
C MET A 33 -8.01 0.99 7.05
N GLU A 34 -8.75 1.33 8.09
CA GLU A 34 -8.54 0.79 9.43
C GLU A 34 -8.74 -0.74 9.44
N ARG A 35 -9.79 -1.24 8.78
CA ARG A 35 -10.03 -2.68 8.66
C ARG A 35 -8.92 -3.40 7.92
N LEU A 36 -8.42 -2.81 6.83
CA LEU A 36 -7.39 -3.44 6.01
C LEU A 36 -6.04 -3.52 6.72
N PHE A 37 -5.72 -2.52 7.51
CA PHE A 37 -4.40 -2.38 8.13
C PHE A 37 -4.41 -2.57 9.65
N CYS A 38 -5.56 -2.86 10.25
CA CYS A 38 -5.62 -3.13 11.69
C CYS A 38 -4.80 -4.39 12.01
N GLY A 39 -4.03 -4.32 13.08
CA GLY A 39 -3.21 -5.43 13.51
C GLY A 39 -1.89 -5.60 12.76
N MET A 40 -1.55 -4.75 11.81
CA MET A 40 -0.20 -4.72 11.24
C MET A 40 0.75 -3.99 12.20
N PRO A 41 1.75 -4.69 12.78
CA PRO A 41 2.68 -4.06 13.72
C PRO A 41 3.49 -2.94 13.04
N GLY A 42 3.67 -1.83 13.74
CA GLY A 42 4.48 -0.72 13.25
C GLY A 42 3.80 0.17 12.22
N MET A 43 2.58 -0.15 11.80
CA MET A 43 1.77 0.72 10.95
C MET A 43 1.01 1.70 11.83
N GLY A 44 1.33 2.99 11.73
CA GLY A 44 0.56 4.04 12.36
C GLY A 44 -0.84 4.15 11.76
N ALA A 45 -1.78 4.73 12.50
CA ALA A 45 -3.11 5.01 12.00
C ALA A 45 -3.05 5.94 10.78
N ILE A 46 -3.85 5.64 9.76
CA ILE A 46 -4.03 6.52 8.61
C ILE A 46 -4.99 7.63 9.02
N THR A 47 -4.59 8.87 8.80
CA THR A 47 -5.39 10.04 9.17
C THR A 47 -5.97 10.72 7.93
N LYS A 48 -7.07 11.46 8.13
CA LYS A 48 -7.67 12.30 7.10
C LYS A 48 -6.66 13.29 6.52
N SER A 49 -5.82 13.85 7.39
CA SER A 49 -4.76 14.78 7.00
C SER A 49 -3.75 14.14 6.04
N MET A 50 -3.39 12.88 6.28
CA MET A 50 -2.48 12.13 5.40
C MET A 50 -3.10 11.96 4.01
N VAL A 51 -4.36 11.56 3.94
CA VAL A 51 -5.07 11.40 2.66
C VAL A 51 -5.13 12.73 1.91
N ASN A 52 -5.45 13.82 2.61
CA ASN A 52 -5.48 15.16 2.02
C ASN A 52 -4.10 15.56 1.48
N ASN A 53 -3.03 15.22 2.17
CA ASN A 53 -1.67 15.46 1.71
C ASN A 53 -1.34 14.69 0.44
N TYR A 54 -1.80 13.45 0.31
CA TYR A 54 -1.60 12.64 -0.89
C TYR A 54 -2.35 13.24 -2.10
N VAL A 55 -3.55 13.75 -1.87
CA VAL A 55 -4.32 14.47 -2.90
C VAL A 55 -3.59 15.76 -3.32
N LYS A 56 -3.12 16.53 -2.36
CA LYS A 56 -2.37 17.78 -2.64
C LYS A 56 -1.08 17.51 -3.39
N ALA A 57 -0.40 16.41 -3.07
CA ALA A 57 0.84 16.01 -3.75
C ALA A 57 0.60 15.42 -5.14
N GLY A 58 -0.65 15.24 -5.55
CA GLY A 58 -1.00 14.67 -6.86
C GLY A 58 -0.87 13.16 -6.95
N LEU A 59 -0.66 12.46 -5.81
CA LEU A 59 -0.60 11.00 -5.78
C LEU A 59 -1.98 10.36 -5.97
N ILE A 60 -3.01 11.03 -5.50
CA ILE A 60 -4.40 10.62 -5.64
C ILE A 60 -5.15 11.77 -6.30
N ARG A 61 -5.95 11.46 -7.31
CA ARG A 61 -6.82 12.44 -7.95
C ARG A 61 -7.81 13.02 -6.93
N ARG A 62 -8.16 14.29 -7.09
CA ARG A 62 -9.17 14.93 -6.22
C ARG A 62 -10.49 14.17 -6.30
N PRO A 63 -11.14 13.91 -5.12
CA PRO A 63 -12.43 13.23 -5.11
C PRO A 63 -13.49 14.08 -5.81
N SER A 64 -14.34 13.44 -6.61
CA SER A 64 -15.49 14.07 -7.26
C SER A 64 -16.65 14.15 -6.26
N GLY A 65 -17.16 15.34 -5.99
CA GLY A 65 -18.25 15.53 -5.03
C GLY A 65 -17.92 15.03 -3.63
N LYS A 66 -16.67 15.12 -3.18
CA LYS A 66 -16.15 14.62 -1.91
C LYS A 66 -16.19 13.10 -1.76
N LYS A 67 -16.41 12.35 -2.84
CA LYS A 67 -16.44 10.90 -2.87
C LYS A 67 -15.21 10.32 -3.54
N TYR A 68 -14.65 9.30 -2.92
CA TYR A 68 -13.50 8.54 -3.43
C TYR A 68 -14.00 7.32 -4.18
N ASP A 69 -13.58 7.13 -5.42
CA ASP A 69 -13.93 5.99 -6.25
C ASP A 69 -12.98 4.80 -6.03
N ARG A 70 -13.22 3.72 -6.76
CA ARG A 70 -12.40 2.51 -6.69
C ARG A 70 -10.93 2.76 -7.01
N ASP A 71 -10.65 3.55 -8.04
CA ASP A 71 -9.28 3.91 -8.43
C ASP A 71 -8.55 4.62 -7.30
N GLN A 72 -9.21 5.58 -6.67
CA GLN A 72 -8.65 6.34 -5.56
C GLN A 72 -8.42 5.47 -4.32
N LEU A 73 -9.32 4.52 -4.04
CA LEU A 73 -9.17 3.57 -2.94
C LEU A 73 -7.98 2.64 -3.20
N ALA A 74 -7.84 2.11 -4.41
CA ALA A 74 -6.70 1.28 -4.79
C ALA A 74 -5.38 2.05 -4.66
N GLN A 75 -5.33 3.28 -5.12
CA GLN A 75 -4.16 4.15 -4.99
C GLN A 75 -3.81 4.37 -3.51
N LEU A 76 -4.80 4.62 -2.67
CA LEU A 76 -4.58 4.82 -1.24
C LEU A 76 -3.99 3.58 -0.56
N ILE A 77 -4.48 2.39 -0.91
CA ILE A 77 -3.94 1.12 -0.40
C ILE A 77 -2.48 0.96 -0.80
N MET A 78 -2.15 1.17 -2.06
CA MET A 78 -0.78 1.07 -2.57
C MET A 78 0.15 2.07 -1.89
N ILE A 79 -0.28 3.33 -1.76
CA ILE A 79 0.50 4.38 -1.09
C ILE A 79 0.77 4.00 0.36
N THR A 80 -0.22 3.49 1.06
CA THR A 80 -0.09 3.11 2.48
C THR A 80 0.99 2.05 2.69
N VAL A 81 1.11 1.10 1.79
CA VAL A 81 2.18 0.09 1.82
C VAL A 81 3.52 0.71 1.43
N LEU A 82 3.57 1.41 0.31
CA LEU A 82 4.82 1.96 -0.23
C LEU A 82 5.46 3.01 0.68
N LYS A 83 4.66 3.77 1.41
CA LYS A 83 5.19 4.80 2.32
C LYS A 83 6.00 4.22 3.48
N GLN A 84 5.91 2.92 3.74
CA GLN A 84 6.72 2.28 4.77
C GLN A 84 8.22 2.32 4.43
N ALA A 85 8.56 2.45 3.15
CA ALA A 85 9.94 2.37 2.68
C ALA A 85 10.36 3.55 1.79
N LEU A 86 9.42 4.25 1.17
CA LEU A 86 9.69 5.21 0.10
C LEU A 86 9.21 6.61 0.47
N THR A 87 9.87 7.61 -0.12
CA THR A 87 9.44 9.02 -0.05
C THR A 87 8.24 9.26 -0.96
N MET A 88 7.55 10.39 -0.78
CA MET A 88 6.42 10.78 -1.63
C MET A 88 6.81 10.85 -3.11
N GLU A 89 7.99 11.37 -3.42
CA GLU A 89 8.51 11.46 -4.78
C GLU A 89 8.75 10.09 -5.38
N GLU A 90 9.35 9.18 -4.60
CA GLU A 90 9.59 7.80 -5.02
C GLU A 90 8.28 7.04 -5.22
N ILE A 91 7.30 7.24 -4.35
CA ILE A 91 5.96 6.65 -4.48
C ILE A 91 5.30 7.12 -5.78
N ALA A 92 5.39 8.40 -6.10
CA ALA A 92 4.85 8.94 -7.36
C ALA A 92 5.44 8.21 -8.58
N LYS A 93 6.75 7.99 -8.58
CA LYS A 93 7.42 7.25 -9.66
C LYS A 93 6.93 5.80 -9.75
N VAL A 94 6.80 5.12 -8.62
CA VAL A 94 6.30 3.74 -8.58
C VAL A 94 4.88 3.66 -9.12
N LEU A 95 3.99 4.54 -8.66
CA LEU A 95 2.60 4.55 -9.12
C LEU A 95 2.49 4.85 -10.62
N ASN A 96 3.30 5.77 -11.13
CA ASN A 96 3.31 6.08 -12.55
C ASN A 96 3.75 4.86 -13.40
N LEU A 97 4.76 4.14 -12.94
CA LEU A 97 5.23 2.93 -13.62
C LEU A 97 4.24 1.77 -13.50
N LEU A 98 3.71 1.57 -12.29
CA LEU A 98 2.81 0.46 -11.98
C LEU A 98 1.45 0.61 -12.66
N CYS A 99 0.91 1.81 -12.66
CA CYS A 99 -0.41 2.12 -13.23
C CYS A 99 -0.36 2.63 -14.67
N LYS A 100 0.74 2.39 -15.37
CA LYS A 100 0.93 2.83 -16.75
C LYS A 100 -0.17 2.36 -17.69
N ASP A 101 -0.66 1.13 -17.48
CA ASP A 101 -1.74 0.52 -18.26
C ASP A 101 -3.10 0.59 -17.53
N GLY A 102 -3.25 1.52 -16.60
CA GLY A 102 -4.45 1.72 -15.81
C GLY A 102 -4.30 1.30 -14.36
N THR A 103 -5.12 1.87 -13.48
CA THR A 103 -5.08 1.63 -12.03
C THR A 103 -5.48 0.19 -11.70
N GLU A 104 -6.45 -0.38 -12.39
CA GLU A 104 -6.86 -1.77 -12.18
C GLU A 104 -5.70 -2.75 -12.39
N ASN A 105 -5.02 -2.65 -13.52
CA ASN A 105 -3.87 -3.50 -13.82
C ASN A 105 -2.71 -3.27 -12.84
N GLY A 106 -2.46 -2.02 -12.48
CA GLY A 106 -1.46 -1.67 -11.47
C GLY A 106 -1.77 -2.28 -10.11
N TYR A 107 -3.00 -2.17 -9.67
CA TYR A 107 -3.45 -2.74 -8.40
C TYR A 107 -3.36 -4.27 -8.38
N MET A 108 -3.76 -4.92 -9.48
CA MET A 108 -3.66 -6.37 -9.60
C MET A 108 -2.20 -6.84 -9.52
N ARG A 109 -1.28 -6.17 -10.22
CA ARG A 109 0.15 -6.47 -10.14
C ARG A 109 0.70 -6.24 -8.73
N PHE A 110 0.27 -5.18 -8.08
CA PHE A 110 0.64 -4.88 -6.70
C PHE A 110 0.21 -6.02 -5.76
N CYS A 111 -1.05 -6.47 -5.84
CA CYS A 111 -1.55 -7.56 -5.02
C CYS A 111 -0.81 -8.88 -5.28
N GLU A 112 -0.54 -9.20 -6.54
CA GLU A 112 0.25 -10.39 -6.91
C GLU A 112 1.64 -10.35 -6.30
N THR A 113 2.30 -9.19 -6.36
CA THR A 113 3.63 -9.00 -5.78
C THR A 113 3.60 -9.17 -4.25
N VAL A 114 2.60 -8.62 -3.59
CA VAL A 114 2.42 -8.78 -2.14
C VAL A 114 2.21 -10.26 -1.78
N LEU A 115 1.38 -10.96 -2.52
CA LEU A 115 1.11 -12.38 -2.30
C LEU A 115 2.32 -13.28 -2.55
N SER A 116 3.25 -12.84 -3.39
CA SER A 116 4.49 -13.59 -3.64
C SER A 116 5.51 -13.47 -2.51
N CYS A 117 5.30 -12.58 -1.56
CA CYS A 117 6.17 -12.44 -0.40
C CYS A 117 5.93 -13.58 0.58
N GLU A 118 7.01 -14.27 0.96
CA GLU A 118 6.92 -15.34 1.96
C GLU A 118 6.76 -14.75 3.36
N GLY A 119 5.88 -15.38 4.16
CA GLY A 119 5.66 -14.98 5.55
C GLY A 119 6.82 -15.37 6.46
N CYS A 120 7.09 -14.58 7.48
CA CYS A 120 8.06 -14.89 8.53
C CYS A 120 7.44 -15.85 9.55
N ARG A 121 8.04 -17.03 9.71
CA ARG A 121 7.55 -18.07 10.64
C ARG A 121 8.40 -18.23 11.89
N HIS A 122 9.68 -17.84 11.82
CA HIS A 122 10.66 -18.02 12.89
C HIS A 122 11.47 -16.74 13.10
N GLU A 123 12.14 -16.65 14.26
CA GLU A 123 13.01 -15.52 14.58
C GLU A 123 14.12 -15.30 13.54
N GLN A 124 14.72 -16.42 13.06
CA GLN A 124 15.72 -16.32 11.99
C GLN A 124 15.14 -15.78 10.68
N ASP A 125 13.91 -16.14 10.38
CA ASP A 125 13.20 -15.59 9.21
C ASP A 125 12.96 -14.10 9.36
N ALA A 126 12.67 -13.63 10.57
CA ALA A 126 12.49 -12.21 10.86
C ALA A 126 13.78 -11.43 10.66
N VAL A 127 14.92 -11.96 11.13
CA VAL A 127 16.24 -11.33 10.92
C VAL A 127 16.58 -11.28 9.42
N GLN A 128 16.41 -12.41 8.73
CA GLN A 128 16.64 -12.48 7.29
C GLN A 128 15.73 -11.51 6.53
N ALA A 129 14.46 -11.47 6.87
CA ALA A 129 13.50 -10.54 6.25
C ALA A 129 13.90 -9.09 6.47
N ALA A 130 14.38 -8.72 7.65
CA ALA A 130 14.84 -7.37 7.94
C ALA A 130 16.05 -6.97 7.08
N ILE A 131 17.02 -7.87 6.92
CA ILE A 131 18.20 -7.64 6.07
C ILE A 131 17.78 -7.50 4.61
N LEU A 132 16.95 -8.40 4.12
CA LEU A 132 16.45 -8.37 2.75
C LEU A 132 15.62 -7.11 2.48
N ALA A 133 14.79 -6.70 3.43
CA ALA A 133 14.01 -5.48 3.33
C ALA A 133 14.92 -4.26 3.16
N ALA A 134 15.96 -4.14 3.98
CA ALA A 134 16.92 -3.05 3.88
C ALA A 134 17.63 -3.03 2.52
N VAL A 135 18.10 -4.18 2.05
CA VAL A 135 18.75 -4.30 0.75
C VAL A 135 17.79 -3.98 -0.39
N CYS A 136 16.56 -4.47 -0.33
CA CYS A 136 15.54 -4.19 -1.34
C CYS A 136 15.17 -2.71 -1.38
N VAL A 137 15.07 -2.05 -0.24
CA VAL A 137 14.83 -0.59 -0.17
C VAL A 137 15.98 0.16 -0.83
N MET A 138 17.23 -0.19 -0.51
CA MET A 138 18.41 0.44 -1.13
C MET A 138 18.40 0.28 -2.64
N ARG A 139 18.09 -0.91 -3.14
CA ARG A 139 17.99 -1.19 -4.57
C ARG A 139 16.86 -0.40 -5.24
N ALA A 140 15.69 -0.39 -4.61
CA ALA A 140 14.54 0.34 -5.14
C ALA A 140 14.86 1.83 -5.28
N LYS A 141 15.45 2.43 -4.25
CA LYS A 141 15.83 3.84 -4.27
C LYS A 141 16.87 4.14 -5.35
N ALA A 142 17.87 3.29 -5.49
CA ALA A 142 18.90 3.43 -6.52
C ALA A 142 18.32 3.31 -7.93
N CYS A 143 17.43 2.34 -8.17
CA CYS A 143 16.76 2.16 -9.45
C CYS A 143 15.82 3.32 -9.77
N LEU A 144 15.01 3.77 -8.80
CA LEU A 144 14.07 4.87 -9.01
C LEU A 144 14.77 6.21 -9.26
N ALA A 145 15.97 6.40 -8.75
CA ALA A 145 16.76 7.61 -8.99
C ALA A 145 17.17 7.78 -10.47
N SER A 146 17.11 6.69 -11.26
CA SER A 146 17.48 6.72 -12.68
C SER A 146 16.31 7.01 -13.62
N PHE A 147 15.10 7.21 -13.13
CA PHE A 147 13.89 7.52 -13.92
C PHE A 147 13.50 8.99 -13.89
#